data_8c700388da3cd536585db16093e0d96a
#
_entry.id   8c700388da3cd536585db16093e0d96a
#
_cell.length_a   1.000
_cell.length_b   1.000
_cell.length_c   1.000
_cell.angle_alpha   90.00
_cell.angle_beta   90.00
_cell.angle_gamma   90.00
#
_symmetry.space_group_name_H-M   'P 1'
#
loop_
_entity.id
_entity.type
_entity.pdbx_description
1 polymer ?
#
loop_
_entity_poly.entity_id
_entity_poly.type
_entity_poly.pdbx_seq_one_letter_code
_entity_poly.pdbx_strand_id
1 'polypeptide(L)'
;MAKLDGKVALITGAAAGLGEGISTAYAKYGAKLIMVDLSPSVEETAEKLRREYNAEIITVIANVADREQMDAAAKKGADTFGEINVACCNAGVCRLAPFEEMDDKTRDFHI
;
A
#
# COMPACT_ATOMS: atom_id res chain seq x y z
N MET A 1 -19.11 9.26 7.02
CA MET A 1 -18.83 8.88 5.64
C MET A 1 -17.34 8.80 5.38
N ALA A 2 -16.89 7.74 4.77
CA ALA A 2 -15.47 7.55 4.52
C ALA A 2 -15.05 8.32 3.27
N LYS A 3 -13.98 9.08 3.38
CA LYS A 3 -13.51 9.94 2.28
C LYS A 3 -12.77 9.17 1.19
N LEU A 4 -12.27 8.00 1.52
CA LEU A 4 -11.42 7.23 0.60
C LEU A 4 -12.11 5.96 0.12
N ASP A 5 -13.42 5.89 0.29
CA ASP A 5 -14.19 4.74 -0.16
C ASP A 5 -13.90 4.45 -1.63
N GLY A 6 -13.57 3.20 -1.91
CA GLY A 6 -13.28 2.78 -3.27
C GLY A 6 -11.87 3.06 -3.75
N LYS A 7 -11.08 3.78 -2.98
CA LYS A 7 -9.68 4.02 -3.34
C LYS A 7 -8.81 2.87 -2.89
N VAL A 8 -7.75 2.62 -3.64
CA VAL A 8 -6.80 1.56 -3.35
C VAL A 8 -5.44 2.20 -3.11
N ALA A 9 -4.86 1.94 -1.94
CA ALA A 9 -3.57 2.52 -1.57
C ALA A 9 -2.54 1.42 -1.34
N LEU A 10 -1.37 1.58 -1.93
CA LEU A 10 -0.24 0.71 -1.66
C LEU A 10 0.70 1.45 -0.71
N ILE A 11 1.02 0.83 0.41
CA ILE A 11 1.83 1.47 1.45
C ILE A 11 3.01 0.58 1.76
N THR A 12 4.22 1.10 1.61
CA THR A 12 5.43 0.36 1.94
C THR A 12 5.88 0.71 3.34
N GLY A 13 6.66 -0.18 3.95
CA GLY A 13 7.07 0.00 5.33
C GLY A 13 5.88 -0.02 6.27
N ALA A 14 4.89 -0.85 5.97
CA ALA A 14 3.57 -0.75 6.59
C ALA A 14 3.47 -1.47 7.92
N ALA A 15 4.47 -2.26 8.30
CA ALA A 15 4.37 -3.10 9.48
C ALA A 15 4.41 -2.31 10.78
N ALA A 16 5.06 -1.16 10.81
CA ALA A 16 5.24 -0.41 12.05
C ALA A 16 5.53 1.05 11.75
N GLY A 17 5.54 1.86 12.79
CA GLY A 17 5.94 3.26 12.72
C GLY A 17 5.05 4.08 11.82
N LEU A 18 5.68 4.92 11.00
CA LEU A 18 4.95 5.85 10.14
C LEU A 18 4.07 5.11 9.13
N GLY A 19 4.57 4.02 8.56
CA GLY A 19 3.79 3.24 7.61
C GLY A 19 2.54 2.65 8.23
N GLU A 20 2.63 2.18 9.46
CA GLU A 20 1.47 1.69 10.18
C GLU A 20 0.48 2.83 10.42
N GLY A 21 0.97 4.01 10.78
CA GLY A 21 0.12 5.17 11.01
C GLY A 21 -0.62 5.58 9.75
N ILE A 22 0.08 5.59 8.62
CA ILE A 22 -0.55 5.93 7.35
C ILE A 22 -1.61 4.90 6.99
N SER A 23 -1.29 3.62 7.16
CA SER A 23 -2.23 2.54 6.86
C SER A 23 -3.49 2.65 7.73
N THR A 24 -3.30 2.99 9.00
CA THR A 24 -4.41 3.18 9.92
C THR A 24 -5.33 4.30 9.45
N ALA A 25 -4.75 5.42 9.06
CA ALA A 25 -5.54 6.55 8.59
C ALA A 25 -6.31 6.20 7.34
N TYR A 26 -5.68 5.51 6.39
CA TYR A 26 -6.35 5.13 5.16
C TYR A 26 -7.45 4.12 5.42
N ALA A 27 -7.22 3.14 6.29
CA ALA A 27 -8.24 2.16 6.64
C ALA A 27 -9.45 2.84 7.30
N LYS A 28 -9.17 3.80 8.17
CA LYS A 28 -10.21 4.54 8.86
C LYS A 28 -11.12 5.28 7.88
N TYR A 29 -10.54 5.76 6.77
CA TYR A 29 -11.30 6.50 5.77
C TYR A 29 -11.82 5.63 4.63
N GLY A 30 -11.76 4.33 4.77
CA GLY A 30 -12.45 3.43 3.85
C GLY A 30 -11.64 2.94 2.66
N ALA A 31 -10.34 3.22 2.61
CA ALA A 31 -9.51 2.75 1.52
C ALA A 31 -9.26 1.26 1.61
N LYS A 32 -9.06 0.63 0.47
CA LYS A 32 -8.53 -0.73 0.40
C LYS A 32 -7.01 -0.61 0.41
N LEU A 33 -6.34 -1.53 1.07
CA LEU A 33 -4.91 -1.40 1.30
C LEU A 33 -4.12 -2.57 0.75
N ILE A 34 -2.96 -2.24 0.19
CA ILE A 34 -1.93 -3.21 -0.13
C ILE A 34 -0.76 -2.83 0.77
N MET A 35 -0.58 -3.59 1.86
CA MET A 35 0.44 -3.28 2.86
C MET A 35 1.68 -4.10 2.56
N VAL A 36 2.78 -3.43 2.29
CA VAL A 36 4.03 -4.05 1.87
C VAL A 36 5.10 -3.79 2.91
N ASP A 37 5.78 -4.82 3.32
CA ASP A 37 6.91 -4.70 4.24
C ASP A 37 7.80 -5.91 4.09
N LEU A 38 9.07 -5.76 4.44
CA LEU A 38 9.99 -6.87 4.48
C LEU A 38 9.70 -7.77 5.68
N SER A 39 9.14 -7.22 6.72
CA SER A 39 8.84 -7.93 7.96
C SER A 39 7.52 -8.68 7.87
N PRO A 40 7.49 -9.97 8.26
CA PRO A 40 6.23 -10.72 8.31
C PRO A 40 5.20 -10.12 9.27
N SER A 41 5.62 -9.27 10.18
CA SER A 41 4.69 -8.66 11.13
C SER A 41 3.67 -7.75 10.44
N VAL A 42 3.87 -7.46 9.15
CA VAL A 42 2.89 -6.68 8.39
C VAL A 42 1.51 -7.34 8.40
N GLU A 43 1.49 -8.68 8.44
CA GLU A 43 0.20 -9.38 8.48
C GLU A 43 -0.52 -9.14 9.81
N GLU A 44 0.22 -9.09 10.91
CA GLU A 44 -0.40 -8.79 12.20
C GLU A 44 -0.98 -7.39 12.23
N THR A 45 -0.25 -6.44 11.68
CA THR A 45 -0.72 -5.06 11.60
C THR A 45 -1.99 -4.99 10.74
N ALA A 46 -1.98 -5.68 9.61
CA ALA A 46 -3.13 -5.70 8.71
C ALA A 46 -4.35 -6.34 9.39
N GLU A 47 -4.13 -7.42 10.14
CA GLU A 47 -5.24 -8.09 10.81
C GLU A 47 -5.89 -7.20 11.85
N LYS A 48 -5.08 -6.42 12.57
CA LYS A 48 -5.60 -5.46 13.51
C LYS A 48 -6.49 -4.42 12.84
N LEU A 49 -6.06 -3.93 11.68
CA LEU A 49 -6.83 -2.93 10.95
C LEU A 49 -8.10 -3.52 10.33
N ARG A 50 -8.02 -4.76 9.87
CA ARG A 50 -9.21 -5.45 9.37
C ARG A 50 -10.29 -5.56 10.44
N ARG A 51 -9.87 -5.90 11.65
CA ARG A 51 -10.82 -6.05 12.76
C ARG A 51 -11.36 -4.71 13.23
N GLU A 52 -10.51 -3.71 13.26
CA GLU A 52 -10.89 -2.42 13.85
C GLU A 52 -11.76 -1.59 12.90
N TYR A 53 -11.46 -1.65 11.61
CA TYR A 53 -12.13 -0.80 10.62
C TYR A 53 -12.88 -1.57 9.54
N ASN A 54 -12.88 -2.88 9.63
CA ASN A 54 -13.49 -3.73 8.61
C ASN A 54 -12.90 -3.45 7.22
N ALA A 55 -11.62 -3.15 7.17
CA ALA A 55 -10.94 -2.76 5.94
C ALA A 55 -10.59 -3.98 5.09
N GLU A 56 -10.58 -3.80 3.78
CA GLU A 56 -10.11 -4.82 2.85
C GLU A 56 -8.61 -4.60 2.63
N ILE A 57 -7.81 -5.54 3.08
CA ILE A 57 -6.35 -5.41 3.08
C ILE A 57 -5.71 -6.70 2.58
N ILE A 58 -4.76 -6.56 1.68
CA ILE A 58 -3.85 -7.66 1.39
C ILE A 58 -2.46 -7.24 1.84
N THR A 59 -1.65 -8.21 2.19
CA THR A 59 -0.27 -7.98 2.59
C THR A 59 0.68 -8.65 1.63
N VAL A 60 1.83 -8.03 1.42
CA VAL A 60 2.88 -8.61 0.58
C VAL A 60 4.20 -8.42 1.32
N ILE A 61 4.95 -9.51 1.47
CA ILE A 61 6.27 -9.42 2.04
C ILE A 61 7.25 -9.22 0.89
N ALA A 62 7.86 -8.04 0.84
CA ALA A 62 8.71 -7.69 -0.27
C ALA A 62 9.74 -6.67 0.16
N ASN A 63 10.89 -6.72 -0.50
CA ASN A 63 11.97 -5.77 -0.31
C ASN A 63 11.74 -4.60 -1.27
N VAL A 64 11.55 -3.40 -0.72
CA VAL A 64 11.26 -2.22 -1.54
C VAL A 64 12.43 -1.84 -2.44
N ALA A 65 13.64 -2.29 -2.11
CA ALA A 65 14.80 -2.04 -2.96
C ALA A 65 14.87 -2.98 -4.16
N ASP A 66 14.06 -4.02 -4.17
CA ASP A 66 14.04 -5.01 -5.25
C ASP A 66 12.87 -4.69 -6.17
N ARG A 67 13.19 -4.22 -7.37
CA ARG A 67 12.17 -3.78 -8.30
C ARG A 67 11.20 -4.89 -8.69
N GLU A 68 11.73 -6.09 -8.89
CA GLU A 68 10.88 -7.20 -9.29
C GLU A 68 9.87 -7.54 -8.20
N GLN A 69 10.32 -7.51 -6.94
CA GLN A 69 9.40 -7.78 -5.83
C GLN A 69 8.34 -6.71 -5.71
N MET A 70 8.72 -5.46 -5.92
CA MET A 70 7.76 -4.37 -5.84
C MET A 70 6.78 -4.41 -6.99
N ASP A 71 7.25 -4.73 -8.19
CA ASP A 71 6.34 -4.88 -9.33
C ASP A 71 5.36 -6.01 -9.09
N ALA A 72 5.82 -7.13 -8.51
CA ALA A 72 4.94 -8.24 -8.21
C ALA A 72 3.91 -7.85 -7.15
N ALA A 73 4.32 -7.06 -6.15
CA ALA A 73 3.38 -6.59 -5.13
C ALA A 73 2.31 -5.70 -5.74
N ALA A 74 2.71 -4.79 -6.61
CA ALA A 74 1.77 -3.90 -7.27
C ALA A 74 0.81 -4.68 -8.16
N LYS A 75 1.33 -5.68 -8.88
CA LYS A 75 0.48 -6.50 -9.74
C LYS A 75 -0.53 -7.28 -8.91
N LYS A 76 -0.09 -7.86 -7.80
CA LYS A 76 -1.01 -8.59 -6.93
C LYS A 76 -2.11 -7.69 -6.42
N GLY A 77 -1.75 -6.47 -6.04
CA GLY A 77 -2.74 -5.51 -5.56
C GLY A 77 -3.72 -5.11 -6.65
N ALA A 78 -3.21 -4.82 -7.84
CA ALA A 78 -4.06 -4.43 -8.95
C ALA A 78 -4.97 -5.57 -9.37
N ASP A 79 -4.46 -6.81 -9.37
CA ASP A 79 -5.28 -7.98 -9.70
C ASP A 79 -6.38 -8.20 -8.66
N THR A 80 -6.11 -7.89 -7.40
CA THR A 80 -7.06 -8.11 -6.33
C THR A 80 -8.13 -7.03 -6.29
N PHE A 81 -7.73 -5.77 -6.44
CA PHE A 81 -8.63 -4.63 -6.24
C PHE A 81 -8.99 -3.89 -7.53
N GLY A 82 -8.39 -4.26 -8.64
CA GLY A 82 -8.68 -3.65 -9.93
C GLY A 82 -7.77 -2.50 -10.31
N GLU A 83 -7.24 -1.77 -9.36
CA GLU A 83 -6.38 -0.63 -9.65
C GLU A 83 -5.62 -0.22 -8.40
N ILE A 84 -4.67 0.68 -8.56
CA ILE A 84 -3.97 1.32 -7.45
C ILE A 84 -4.08 2.83 -7.67
N ASN A 85 -4.69 3.52 -6.72
CA ASN A 85 -4.92 4.96 -6.85
C ASN A 85 -3.84 5.79 -6.18
N VAL A 86 -3.23 5.26 -5.12
CA VAL A 86 -2.26 5.99 -4.32
C VAL A 86 -1.12 5.05 -3.94
N ALA A 87 0.10 5.55 -3.94
CA ALA A 87 1.24 4.79 -3.42
C ALA A 87 1.98 5.67 -2.42
N CYS A 88 2.13 5.16 -1.20
CA CYS A 88 2.86 5.84 -0.14
C CYS A 88 4.13 5.07 0.13
N CYS A 89 5.25 5.60 -0.33
CA CYS A 89 6.54 4.92 -0.21
C CYS A 89 7.27 5.47 0.99
N ASN A 90 7.18 4.75 2.08
CA ASN A 90 7.67 5.19 3.37
C ASN A 90 9.12 4.82 3.63
N ALA A 91 9.68 3.92 2.85
CA ALA A 91 11.01 3.40 3.09
C ALA A 91 12.01 3.89 2.05
N GLY A 92 11.86 5.11 1.54
CA GLY A 92 12.74 5.69 0.57
C GLY A 92 12.14 5.70 -0.83
N VAL A 93 12.99 5.61 -1.84
CA VAL A 93 12.50 5.68 -3.22
C VAL A 93 11.75 4.41 -3.56
N CYS A 94 10.56 4.59 -4.10
CA CYS A 94 9.70 3.50 -4.49
C CYS A 94 9.31 3.69 -5.95
N ARG A 95 9.63 2.72 -6.77
CA ARG A 95 9.29 2.77 -8.19
C ARG A 95 8.44 1.57 -8.55
N LEU A 96 7.25 1.85 -9.03
CA LEU A 96 6.31 0.81 -9.42
C LEU A 96 6.02 0.95 -10.90
N ALA A 97 6.12 -0.15 -11.64
CA ALA A 97 5.88 -0.11 -13.07
C ALA A 97 4.53 0.53 -13.43
N PRO A 98 3.43 0.21 -12.73
CA PRO A 98 2.15 0.85 -13.05
C PRO A 98 2.19 2.36 -12.94
N PHE A 99 3.01 2.89 -12.03
CA PHE A 99 3.12 4.33 -11.85
C PHE A 99 4.10 4.93 -12.84
N GLU A 100 5.12 4.19 -13.21
CA GLU A 100 6.11 4.69 -14.17
C GLU A 100 5.54 4.81 -15.57
N GLU A 101 4.52 4.03 -15.86
CA GLU A 101 3.85 4.11 -17.15
C GLU A 101 2.83 5.23 -17.22
N MET A 102 2.57 5.85 -16.09
CA MET A 102 1.70 7.00 -16.04
C MET A 102 2.49 8.25 -16.38
N ASP A 103 1.83 9.40 -16.37
CA ASP A 103 2.51 10.63 -16.66
C ASP A 103 3.47 11.00 -15.52
N ASP A 104 4.34 11.95 -15.79
CA ASP A 104 5.37 12.37 -14.84
C ASP A 104 4.77 12.97 -13.58
N LYS A 105 3.61 13.56 -13.66
CA LYS A 105 2.96 14.16 -12.49
C LYS A 105 2.62 13.13 -11.46
N THR A 106 2.17 11.97 -11.91
CA THR A 106 1.80 10.91 -11.00
C THR A 106 3.00 10.43 -10.20
N ARG A 107 4.16 10.38 -10.83
CA ARG A 107 5.35 9.91 -10.15
C ARG A 107 5.82 10.84 -9.04
N ASP A 108 5.44 12.09 -9.09
CA ASP A 108 5.89 13.06 -8.10
C ASP A 108 5.17 12.94 -6.78
N PHE A 109 4.12 12.18 -6.72
CA PHE A 109 3.35 12.08 -5.51
C PHE A 109 3.98 11.29 -4.41
N HIS A 110 4.73 10.29 -4.74
CA HIS A 110 5.02 9.25 -3.78
C HIS A 110 6.36 9.40 -3.12
N ILE A 111 6.83 10.54 -3.00
CA ILE A 111 8.12 10.76 -2.37
C ILE A 111 8.06 10.95 -0.87
#